data_478095fdde6bd0d95efae8177b7336d6
#
_entry.id   478095fdde6bd0d95efae8177b7336d6
#
_cell.length_a   1.000
_cell.length_b   1.000
_cell.length_c   1.000
_cell.angle_alpha   90.00
_cell.angle_beta   90.00
_cell.angle_gamma   90.00
#
_symmetry.space_group_name_H-M   'P 1'
#
loop_
_entity.id
_entity.type
_entity.pdbx_description
1 polymer ?
#
loop_
_entity_poly.entity_id
_entity_poly.type
_entity_poly.pdbx_seq_one_letter_code
_entity_poly.pdbx_strand_id
1 'polypeptide(L)'
;MPPTERRREPRKSLSVTVRVRGHDPDGTPWEEMSATDDASYGGASFPLKHPHGVGQVFSLSLPLPRNFRRYDLTETSYKIFALVRNTRAGAAGERIAGVMFIGRVPPKGYETKPGGRYRLPDDPRTGPTPGAERRQHERLQ
;
A
#
# COMPACT_ATOMS: atom_id res chain seq x y z
N MET A 1 -33.59 -1.15 1.71
CA MET A 1 -32.34 -1.20 0.96
C MET A 1 -31.23 -0.57 1.77
N PRO A 2 -30.23 -1.33 2.04
CA PRO A 2 -29.15 -0.77 2.83
C PRO A 2 -28.46 0.35 2.06
N PRO A 3 -28.13 1.40 2.71
CA PRO A 3 -27.44 2.50 2.07
C PRO A 3 -25.96 2.24 2.00
N THR A 4 -25.60 1.15 1.39
CA THR A 4 -24.23 0.72 1.44
C THR A 4 -23.35 1.35 0.41
N GLU A 5 -23.96 2.01 -0.54
CA GLU A 5 -23.19 2.41 -1.69
C GLU A 5 -22.64 3.80 -1.58
N ARG A 6 -22.05 4.08 -0.44
CA ARG A 6 -21.38 5.34 -0.25
C ARG A 6 -19.99 5.34 -0.78
N ARG A 7 -19.45 4.17 -1.00
CA ARG A 7 -18.09 4.05 -1.49
C ARG A 7 -18.03 4.44 -2.93
N ARG A 8 -17.00 5.16 -3.27
CA ARG A 8 -16.79 5.53 -4.65
C ARG A 8 -16.36 4.35 -5.48
N GLU A 9 -15.55 3.50 -4.89
CA GLU A 9 -15.09 2.29 -5.56
C GLU A 9 -15.67 1.11 -4.85
N PRO A 10 -16.31 0.21 -5.59
CA PRO A 10 -16.82 -1.00 -4.98
C PRO A 10 -15.69 -1.79 -4.36
N ARG A 11 -15.92 -2.28 -3.18
CA ARG A 11 -14.97 -3.18 -2.58
C ARG A 11 -15.44 -4.59 -2.80
N LYS A 12 -14.50 -5.43 -3.11
CA LYS A 12 -14.78 -6.83 -3.33
C LYS A 12 -13.91 -7.64 -2.40
N SER A 13 -14.49 -8.68 -1.83
CA SER A 13 -13.73 -9.66 -1.08
C SER A 13 -13.02 -10.57 -2.06
N LEU A 14 -11.98 -10.07 -2.64
CA LEU A 14 -11.21 -10.81 -3.60
C LEU A 14 -9.96 -11.32 -2.93
N SER A 15 -9.89 -12.65 -2.78
CA SER A 15 -8.75 -13.27 -2.14
C SER A 15 -7.83 -13.82 -3.20
N VAL A 16 -6.67 -13.22 -3.35
CA VAL A 16 -5.65 -13.72 -4.26
C VAL A 16 -4.33 -13.77 -3.52
N THR A 17 -3.47 -14.69 -3.95
CA THR A 17 -2.12 -14.79 -3.40
C THR A 17 -1.33 -13.54 -3.77
N VAL A 18 -0.59 -13.01 -2.81
CA VAL A 18 0.25 -11.85 -3.05
C VAL A 18 1.65 -12.13 -2.53
N ARG A 19 2.65 -11.81 -3.35
CA ARG A 19 4.04 -11.81 -2.90
C ARG A 19 4.38 -10.41 -2.49
N VAL A 20 4.82 -10.26 -1.25
CA VAL A 20 5.11 -8.96 -0.66
C VAL A 20 6.59 -8.85 -0.43
N ARG A 21 7.21 -7.82 -0.93
CA ARG A 21 8.61 -7.52 -0.67
C ARG A 21 8.71 -6.17 0.00
N GLY A 22 9.44 -6.13 1.08
CA GLY A 22 9.63 -4.90 1.81
C GLY A 22 11.03 -4.80 2.36
N HIS A 23 11.27 -3.78 3.14
CA HIS A 23 12.57 -3.55 3.77
C HIS A 23 12.33 -3.09 5.19
N ASP A 24 13.18 -3.57 6.08
CA ASP A 24 13.19 -3.07 7.45
C ASP A 24 13.73 -1.64 7.46
N PRO A 25 13.53 -0.90 8.54
CA PRO A 25 14.05 0.47 8.59
C PRO A 25 15.54 0.59 8.35
N ASP A 26 16.29 -0.47 8.65
CA ASP A 26 17.74 -0.47 8.40
C ASP A 26 18.09 -0.85 6.97
N GLY A 27 17.08 -1.12 6.14
CA GLY A 27 17.29 -1.46 4.74
C GLY A 27 17.36 -2.95 4.45
N THR A 28 17.24 -3.81 5.45
CA THR A 28 17.28 -5.24 5.25
C THR A 28 16.04 -5.68 4.47
N PRO A 29 16.21 -6.34 3.31
CA PRO A 29 15.05 -6.79 2.54
C PRO A 29 14.40 -8.01 3.15
N TRP A 30 13.10 -8.12 2.94
CA TRP A 30 12.35 -9.30 3.34
C TRP A 30 11.27 -9.59 2.30
N GLU A 31 10.79 -10.80 2.33
CA GLU A 31 9.73 -11.22 1.42
C GLU A 31 8.80 -12.17 2.14
N GLU A 32 7.53 -12.04 1.87
CA GLU A 32 6.53 -12.91 2.49
C GLU A 32 5.40 -13.14 1.52
N MET A 33 4.86 -14.36 1.51
CA MET A 33 3.66 -14.67 0.75
C MET A 33 2.46 -14.51 1.64
N SER A 34 1.41 -13.92 1.10
CA SER A 34 0.17 -13.74 1.83
C SER A 34 -1.00 -13.92 0.88
N ALA A 35 -2.20 -13.68 1.36
CA ALA A 35 -3.39 -13.67 0.54
C ALA A 35 -4.19 -12.44 0.92
N THR A 36 -4.77 -11.80 -0.08
CA THR A 36 -5.55 -10.60 0.20
C THR A 36 -6.85 -10.97 0.88
N ASP A 37 -7.25 -10.16 1.86
CA ASP A 37 -8.57 -10.22 2.44
C ASP A 37 -9.55 -9.46 1.57
N ASP A 38 -9.03 -8.45 0.90
CA ASP A 38 -9.84 -7.47 0.22
C ASP A 38 -8.93 -6.82 -0.81
N ALA A 39 -9.39 -6.70 -2.02
CA ALA A 39 -8.61 -6.04 -3.06
C ALA A 39 -9.54 -5.22 -3.93
N SER A 40 -9.05 -4.10 -4.40
CA SER A 40 -9.79 -3.24 -5.28
C SER A 40 -8.80 -2.58 -6.23
N TYR A 41 -9.33 -1.75 -7.04
CA TYR A 41 -8.66 -0.92 -8.00
C TYR A 41 -7.54 -0.09 -7.39
N GLY A 42 -7.77 0.45 -6.18
CA GLY A 42 -6.82 1.35 -5.56
C GLY A 42 -5.94 0.75 -4.49
N GLY A 43 -6.22 -0.46 -4.05
CA GLY A 43 -5.42 -1.03 -2.98
C GLY A 43 -5.90 -2.38 -2.54
N ALA A 44 -5.32 -2.86 -1.46
CA ALA A 44 -5.64 -4.17 -0.93
C ALA A 44 -5.29 -4.23 0.56
N SER A 45 -5.78 -5.26 1.22
CA SER A 45 -5.33 -5.56 2.57
C SER A 45 -4.97 -7.02 2.67
N PHE A 46 -3.98 -7.32 3.48
CA PHE A 46 -3.50 -8.68 3.65
C PHE A 46 -2.72 -8.80 4.95
N PRO A 47 -2.77 -9.98 5.58
CA PRO A 47 -2.04 -10.19 6.82
C PRO A 47 -0.56 -10.45 6.55
N LEU A 48 0.28 -9.95 7.44
CA LEU A 48 1.71 -10.19 7.38
C LEU A 48 2.22 -10.55 8.76
N LYS A 49 3.16 -11.47 8.79
CA LYS A 49 3.86 -11.82 10.03
C LYS A 49 5.04 -10.91 10.26
N HIS A 50 5.67 -10.44 9.19
CA HIS A 50 6.83 -9.58 9.32
C HIS A 50 6.41 -8.20 9.82
N PRO A 51 7.11 -7.62 10.78
CA PRO A 51 6.77 -6.28 11.27
C PRO A 51 6.87 -5.24 10.17
N HIS A 52 5.93 -4.32 10.19
CA HIS A 52 5.90 -3.23 9.23
C HIS A 52 5.15 -2.06 9.83
N GLY A 53 5.19 -0.92 9.18
CA GLY A 53 4.50 0.24 9.70
C GLY A 53 3.97 1.15 8.61
N VAL A 54 3.10 2.04 9.02
CA VAL A 54 2.50 3.01 8.12
C VAL A 54 3.58 3.85 7.48
N GLY A 55 3.46 4.07 6.19
CA GLY A 55 4.41 4.86 5.42
C GLY A 55 5.46 4.04 4.70
N GLN A 56 5.58 2.77 5.03
CA GLN A 56 6.53 1.92 4.32
C GLN A 56 5.98 1.54 2.96
N VAL A 57 6.89 1.29 2.03
CA VAL A 57 6.54 0.96 0.66
C VAL A 57 6.87 -0.50 0.42
N PHE A 58 5.91 -1.21 -0.15
CA PHE A 58 6.08 -2.60 -0.53
C PHE A 58 6.10 -2.72 -2.04
N SER A 59 6.78 -3.74 -2.53
CA SER A 59 6.67 -4.15 -3.92
C SER A 59 5.81 -5.41 -3.93
N LEU A 60 4.72 -5.36 -4.67
CA LEU A 60 3.74 -6.45 -4.68
C LEU A 60 3.70 -7.12 -6.03
N SER A 61 3.41 -8.41 -6.01
CA SER A 61 3.16 -9.18 -7.22
C SER A 61 1.95 -10.06 -6.93
N LEU A 62 0.87 -9.87 -7.68
CA LEU A 62 -0.36 -10.60 -7.45
C LEU A 62 -1.13 -10.77 -8.77
N PRO A 63 -1.88 -11.88 -8.92
CA PRO A 63 -2.64 -12.13 -10.15
C PRO A 63 -3.99 -11.41 -10.14
N LEU A 64 -3.95 -10.11 -10.02
CA LEU A 64 -5.16 -9.30 -9.98
C LEU A 64 -5.81 -9.27 -11.37
N PRO A 65 -7.13 -9.49 -11.48
CA PRO A 65 -7.79 -9.39 -12.78
C PRO A 65 -7.64 -8.01 -13.38
N ARG A 66 -7.58 -7.95 -14.69
CA ARG A 66 -7.31 -6.68 -15.38
C ARG A 66 -8.32 -5.59 -15.06
N ASN A 67 -9.56 -5.95 -14.90
CA ASN A 67 -10.57 -4.96 -14.58
C ASN A 67 -10.47 -4.42 -13.16
N PHE A 68 -9.55 -4.94 -12.36
CA PHE A 68 -9.25 -4.43 -11.04
C PHE A 68 -7.95 -3.64 -11.01
N ARG A 69 -7.31 -3.46 -12.16
CA ARG A 69 -6.02 -2.81 -12.23
C ARG A 69 -6.15 -1.39 -12.74
N ARG A 70 -5.35 -0.52 -12.19
CA ARG A 70 -5.26 0.87 -12.65
C ARG A 70 -4.04 1.08 -13.52
N TYR A 71 -2.99 0.32 -13.29
CA TYR A 71 -1.69 0.62 -13.90
C TYR A 71 -1.34 -0.34 -15.01
N ASP A 72 -0.81 -1.48 -14.69
CA ASP A 72 -0.35 -2.42 -15.68
C ASP A 72 -1.47 -3.35 -16.10
N LEU A 73 -1.93 -3.26 -17.33
CA LEU A 73 -3.05 -4.05 -17.81
C LEU A 73 -2.64 -5.24 -18.66
N THR A 74 -1.35 -5.43 -18.90
CA THR A 74 -0.91 -6.42 -19.87
C THR A 74 -0.29 -7.67 -19.29
N GLU A 75 0.40 -7.55 -18.18
CA GLU A 75 1.11 -8.71 -17.63
C GLU A 75 0.14 -9.63 -16.89
N THR A 76 0.48 -10.90 -16.86
CA THR A 76 -0.31 -11.88 -16.11
C THR A 76 -0.33 -11.54 -14.62
N SER A 77 0.82 -11.19 -14.09
CA SER A 77 0.96 -10.82 -12.70
C SER A 77 1.07 -9.30 -12.58
N TYR A 78 0.27 -8.73 -11.72
CA TYR A 78 0.27 -7.30 -11.50
C TYR A 78 1.41 -6.97 -10.55
N LYS A 79 2.41 -6.27 -11.06
CA LYS A 79 3.57 -5.84 -10.26
C LYS A 79 3.43 -4.36 -9.99
N ILE A 80 3.40 -4.02 -8.71
CA ILE A 80 3.06 -2.66 -8.35
C ILE A 80 3.69 -2.30 -7.01
N PHE A 81 4.04 -1.04 -6.85
CA PHE A 81 4.44 -0.53 -5.54
C PHE A 81 3.21 -0.09 -4.77
N ALA A 82 3.27 -0.25 -3.46
CA ALA A 82 2.15 0.06 -2.60
C ALA A 82 2.64 0.72 -1.32
N LEU A 83 1.85 1.65 -0.83
CA LEU A 83 2.17 2.40 0.38
C LEU A 83 1.27 1.91 1.50
N VAL A 84 1.87 1.56 2.63
CA VAL A 84 1.10 1.13 3.80
C VAL A 84 0.42 2.35 4.41
N ARG A 85 -0.90 2.32 4.44
CA ARG A 85 -1.69 3.44 4.97
C ARG A 85 -2.28 3.17 6.33
N ASN A 86 -2.46 1.92 6.66
CA ASN A 86 -2.92 1.57 7.99
C ASN A 86 -2.49 0.14 8.31
N THR A 87 -2.47 -0.17 9.58
CA THR A 87 -2.24 -1.52 10.05
C THR A 87 -3.23 -1.80 11.16
N ARG A 88 -3.62 -3.06 11.29
CA ARG A 88 -4.48 -3.47 12.40
C ARG A 88 -4.16 -4.88 12.80
N ALA A 89 -4.58 -5.26 13.98
CA ALA A 89 -4.32 -6.60 14.49
C ALA A 89 -5.05 -7.63 13.63
N GLY A 90 -4.36 -8.72 13.37
CA GLY A 90 -4.95 -9.86 12.69
C GLY A 90 -4.92 -11.05 13.62
N ALA A 91 -5.17 -12.22 13.06
CA ALA A 91 -5.15 -13.47 13.82
C ALA A 91 -3.71 -13.93 14.04
N ALA A 92 -3.50 -14.70 15.10
CA ALA A 92 -2.24 -15.41 15.32
C ALA A 92 -1.00 -14.52 15.29
N GLY A 93 -1.11 -13.32 15.83
CA GLY A 93 0.03 -12.43 15.91
C GLY A 93 0.37 -11.68 14.63
N GLU A 94 -0.40 -11.88 13.59
CA GLU A 94 -0.22 -11.15 12.35
C GLU A 94 -0.75 -9.73 12.48
N ARG A 95 -0.27 -8.87 11.60
CA ARG A 95 -0.87 -7.55 11.44
C ARG A 95 -1.35 -7.43 10.01
N ILE A 96 -2.52 -6.85 9.84
CA ILE A 96 -3.10 -6.69 8.52
C ILE A 96 -2.65 -5.33 8.00
N ALA A 97 -1.98 -5.36 6.86
CA ALA A 97 -1.53 -4.16 6.19
C ALA A 97 -2.59 -3.70 5.22
N GLY A 98 -3.03 -2.46 5.34
CA GLY A 98 -3.89 -1.83 4.34
C GLY A 98 -3.01 -0.95 3.48
N VAL A 99 -2.96 -1.23 2.19
CA VAL A 99 -2.06 -0.54 1.29
C VAL A 99 -2.80 0.14 0.17
N MET A 100 -2.22 1.23 -0.32
CA MET A 100 -2.69 1.92 -1.50
C MET A 100 -1.70 1.67 -2.62
N PHE A 101 -2.20 1.28 -3.79
CA PHE A 101 -1.34 1.09 -4.95
C PHE A 101 -0.89 2.45 -5.45
N ILE A 102 0.40 2.60 -5.68
CA ILE A 102 0.94 3.89 -6.08
C ILE A 102 1.54 3.89 -7.48
N GLY A 103 1.67 2.72 -8.09
CA GLY A 103 2.11 2.68 -9.47
C GLY A 103 3.28 1.75 -9.69
N ARG A 104 3.84 1.83 -10.87
CA ARG A 104 4.93 0.95 -11.27
C ARG A 104 6.29 1.50 -10.92
N VAL A 105 6.32 2.70 -10.37
CA VAL A 105 7.56 3.39 -10.00
C VAL A 105 7.49 3.69 -8.51
N PRO A 106 8.56 3.44 -7.76
CA PRO A 106 8.54 3.72 -6.34
C PRO A 106 8.64 5.23 -6.09
N PRO A 107 8.34 5.67 -4.88
CA PRO A 107 8.46 7.08 -4.57
C PRO A 107 9.91 7.53 -4.59
N LYS A 108 10.08 8.82 -4.78
CA LYS A 108 11.40 9.43 -4.79
C LYS A 108 12.12 9.14 -3.48
N GLY A 109 13.37 8.75 -3.59
CA GLY A 109 14.20 8.44 -2.43
C GLY A 109 14.15 6.99 -2.01
N TYR A 110 13.25 6.22 -2.58
CA TYR A 110 13.08 4.82 -2.20
C TYR A 110 14.36 4.00 -2.42
N GLU A 111 15.04 4.26 -3.52
CA GLU A 111 16.23 3.46 -3.83
C GLU A 111 17.36 3.68 -2.84
N THR A 112 17.41 4.85 -2.22
CA THR A 112 18.41 5.15 -1.21
C THR A 112 17.98 4.68 0.17
N LYS A 113 16.70 4.80 0.46
CA LYS A 113 16.16 4.40 1.76
C LYS A 113 14.90 3.58 1.59
N PRO A 114 15.04 2.34 1.13
CA PRO A 114 13.84 1.54 0.87
C PRO A 114 13.04 1.18 2.12
N GLY A 115 13.67 1.20 3.28
CA GLY A 115 12.97 0.94 4.53
C GLY A 115 12.40 2.18 5.19
N GLY A 116 12.50 3.32 4.54
CA GLY A 116 12.01 4.57 5.10
C GLY A 116 10.50 4.69 5.02
N ARG A 117 10.00 5.82 5.47
CA ARG A 117 8.59 6.11 5.45
C ARG A 117 8.31 7.19 4.45
N TYR A 118 7.24 7.00 3.71
CA TYR A 118 6.90 7.88 2.60
C TYR A 118 5.46 8.32 2.71
N ARG A 119 5.12 9.37 2.00
CA ARG A 119 3.74 9.81 1.86
C ARG A 119 3.59 10.44 0.50
N LEU A 120 2.38 10.37 -0.02
CA LEU A 120 2.09 10.96 -1.32
C LEU A 120 1.67 12.40 -1.10
N PRO A 121 2.17 13.31 -1.92
CA PRO A 121 1.84 14.73 -1.72
C PRO A 121 0.36 15.03 -1.70
N ASP A 122 -0.42 14.31 -2.48
CA ASP A 122 -1.83 14.58 -2.63
C ASP A 122 -2.72 13.66 -1.81
N ASP A 123 -2.14 12.86 -0.95
CA ASP A 123 -2.93 11.91 -0.18
C ASP A 123 -3.29 12.50 1.17
N PRO A 124 -4.55 12.88 1.37
CA PRO A 124 -4.95 13.48 2.65
C PRO A 124 -4.83 12.52 3.82
N ARG A 125 -4.78 11.22 3.57
CA ARG A 125 -4.70 10.26 4.66
C ARG A 125 -3.32 10.15 5.24
N THR A 126 -2.29 10.42 4.45
CA THR A 126 -0.96 10.51 4.99
C THR A 126 -0.72 11.89 5.56
N GLY A 127 -1.55 12.84 5.16
CA GLY A 127 -1.56 14.15 5.72
C GLY A 127 -0.37 14.99 5.34
N PRO A 128 -0.45 16.28 5.57
CA PRO A 128 0.72 17.13 5.41
C PRO A 128 1.69 16.87 6.53
N THR A 129 2.93 17.13 6.25
CA THR A 129 3.92 17.05 7.30
C THR A 129 3.65 18.15 8.29
N PRO A 130 3.50 17.84 9.55
CA PRO A 130 3.32 18.89 10.55
C PRO A 130 4.46 19.88 10.46
N GLY A 131 4.11 21.16 10.37
CA GLY A 131 5.09 22.20 10.27
C GLY A 131 5.65 22.38 8.87
N ALA A 132 5.20 21.65 8.03
CA ALA A 132 5.61 21.84 6.66
C ALA A 132 4.61 22.71 5.97
N GLU A 133 4.24 22.32 6.38
CA GLU A 133 3.72 22.69 6.00
C GLU A 133 3.63 23.42 5.48
N ARG A 134 3.51 23.73 5.59
CA ARG A 134 3.32 24.34 5.37
C ARG A 134 3.88 24.72 4.60
N ARG A 135 3.88 24.66 4.12
CA ARG A 135 4.36 24.95 3.87
C ARG A 135 4.39 25.01 3.04
N GLN A 136 4.01 25.13 2.92
CA GLN A 136 4.07 25.09 2.96
C GLN A 136 4.10 25.31 2.71
N HIS A 137 3.78 25.78 2.50
CA HIS A 137 3.85 25.91 2.96
C HIS A 137 4.21 26.05 2.82
N GLU A 138 4.14 26.28 2.78
CA GLU A 138 4.63 26.29 3.32
C GLU A 138 5.05 26.20 2.90
N ARG A 139 5.07 26.47 2.31
CA ARG A 139 5.50 26.30 2.55
C ARG A 139 5.96 26.34 2.48
N LEU A 140 5.67 26.73 2.10
CA LEU A 140 6.09 26.60 2.74
C LEU A 140 6.43 26.55 2.86
N GLN A 141 6.36 26.76 2.75
CA GLN A 141 6.66 26.60 3.51
C GLN A 141 6.97 26.31 3.64
#